data_668295d29b015fbe1a85b264d69a1a52
#
_entry.id   668295d29b015fbe1a85b264d69a1a52
#
_cell.length_a   1.000
_cell.length_b   1.000
_cell.length_c   1.000
_cell.angle_alpha   90.00
_cell.angle_beta   90.00
_cell.angle_gamma   90.00
#
_symmetry.space_group_name_H-M   'P 1'
#
loop_
_entity.id
_entity.type
_entity.pdbx_description
1 polymer ?
#
loop_
_entity_poly.entity_id
_entity_poly.type
_entity_poly.pdbx_seq_one_letter_code
_entity_poly.pdbx_strand_id
1 'polypeptide(L)'
;MRKSLILGVCLLTGAAAATADAPKITVTNVDRIVTPDFLGDKTVKFTPAAEIANMGILTGQIKKIKLHTHELEDHIVYVVRGNAKARLGDEQREVGPGDLIAIPKRVPHSFDQIGSEPFVVLVNAPSPGWDPLKDTKFLE
;
A
#
# COMPACT_ATOMS: atom_id res chain seq x y z
N MET A 1 -54.54 50.16 25.86
CA MET A 1 -53.58 49.05 26.15
C MET A 1 -53.42 48.20 24.91
N ARG A 2 -52.32 48.43 24.16
CA ARG A 2 -52.01 47.64 22.95
C ARG A 2 -51.00 46.59 23.33
N LYS A 3 -51.35 45.31 23.23
CA LYS A 3 -50.44 44.16 23.43
C LYS A 3 -49.75 43.90 22.11
N SER A 4 -48.44 44.15 22.02
CA SER A 4 -47.60 43.73 20.92
C SER A 4 -47.27 42.24 21.05
N LEU A 5 -47.63 41.50 20.01
CA LEU A 5 -47.28 40.09 19.87
C LEU A 5 -45.93 40.02 19.11
N ILE A 6 -44.88 39.58 19.78
CA ILE A 6 -43.57 39.36 19.14
C ILE A 6 -43.58 37.92 18.58
N LEU A 7 -43.59 37.83 17.24
CA LEU A 7 -43.49 36.56 16.53
C LEU A 7 -42.02 36.16 16.45
N GLY A 8 -41.61 35.18 17.26
CA GLY A 8 -40.25 34.64 17.19
C GLY A 8 -40.09 33.75 15.95
N VAL A 9 -39.28 34.19 15.01
CA VAL A 9 -38.84 33.34 13.86
C VAL A 9 -37.77 32.39 14.32
N CYS A 10 -38.09 31.11 14.44
CA CYS A 10 -37.15 30.03 14.71
C CYS A 10 -36.45 29.67 13.39
N LEU A 11 -35.20 30.13 13.20
CA LEU A 11 -34.36 29.68 12.08
C LEU A 11 -33.90 28.25 12.35
N LEU A 12 -34.52 27.29 11.71
CA LEU A 12 -33.99 25.92 11.60
C LEU A 12 -32.80 25.93 10.64
N THR A 13 -31.59 25.99 11.22
CA THR A 13 -30.37 25.68 10.46
C THR A 13 -30.32 24.19 10.23
N GLY A 14 -30.79 23.75 9.07
CA GLY A 14 -30.63 22.39 8.60
C GLY A 14 -29.15 22.12 8.34
N ALA A 15 -28.51 21.37 9.25
CA ALA A 15 -27.21 20.77 8.97
C ALA A 15 -27.40 19.77 7.82
N ALA A 16 -26.87 20.09 6.63
CA ALA A 16 -26.79 19.14 5.55
C ALA A 16 -25.87 18.02 5.99
N ALA A 17 -26.44 16.84 6.25
CA ALA A 17 -25.66 15.63 6.46
C ALA A 17 -24.89 15.37 5.17
N ALA A 18 -23.56 15.38 5.26
CA ALA A 18 -22.70 14.95 4.15
C ALA A 18 -23.08 13.49 3.84
N THR A 19 -23.67 13.26 2.68
CA THR A 19 -23.94 11.92 2.20
C THR A 19 -22.59 11.27 1.91
N ALA A 20 -22.21 10.27 2.72
CA ALA A 20 -21.06 9.46 2.42
C ALA A 20 -21.26 8.86 1.01
N ASP A 21 -20.24 8.99 0.16
CA ASP A 21 -20.28 8.38 -1.16
C ASP A 21 -20.58 6.88 -1.05
N ALA A 22 -21.45 6.39 -1.93
CA ALA A 22 -21.78 4.97 -1.97
C ALA A 22 -20.51 4.13 -2.21
N PRO A 23 -20.36 2.96 -1.54
CA PRO A 23 -19.22 2.08 -1.75
C PRO A 23 -19.05 1.75 -3.23
N LYS A 24 -17.81 1.89 -3.74
CA LYS A 24 -17.48 1.62 -5.15
C LYS A 24 -16.64 0.37 -5.27
N ILE A 25 -16.97 -0.47 -6.25
CA ILE A 25 -16.08 -1.56 -6.70
C ILE A 25 -15.05 -0.93 -7.63
N THR A 26 -13.76 -1.16 -7.35
CA THR A 26 -12.66 -0.77 -8.24
C THR A 26 -12.01 -2.01 -8.83
N VAL A 27 -11.63 -1.91 -10.11
CA VAL A 27 -10.85 -2.95 -10.80
C VAL A 27 -9.55 -2.30 -11.27
N THR A 28 -8.44 -2.86 -10.82
CA THR A 28 -7.11 -2.34 -11.14
C THR A 28 -6.30 -3.41 -11.85
N ASN A 29 -5.53 -3.00 -12.85
CA ASN A 29 -4.59 -3.86 -13.55
C ASN A 29 -3.16 -3.40 -13.21
N VAL A 30 -2.37 -4.31 -12.62
CA VAL A 30 -1.01 -4.02 -12.16
C VAL A 30 -0.09 -3.60 -13.31
N ASP A 31 -0.25 -4.20 -14.50
CA ASP A 31 0.59 -3.87 -15.67
C ASP A 31 0.32 -2.47 -16.23
N ARG A 32 -0.84 -1.89 -15.93
CA ARG A 32 -1.15 -0.49 -16.26
C ARG A 32 -0.56 0.51 -15.26
N ILE A 33 -0.24 0.04 -14.05
CA ILE A 33 0.41 0.86 -13.01
C ILE A 33 1.92 0.77 -13.15
N VAL A 34 2.44 -0.45 -13.20
CA VAL A 34 3.90 -0.71 -13.24
C VAL A 34 4.35 -0.76 -14.70
N THR A 35 4.42 0.43 -15.31
CA THR A 35 4.93 0.64 -16.67
C THR A 35 6.46 0.51 -16.72
N PRO A 36 7.09 0.42 -17.90
CA PRO A 36 8.56 0.35 -18.02
C PRO A 36 9.31 1.46 -17.28
N ASP A 37 8.72 2.66 -17.20
CA ASP A 37 9.33 3.83 -16.55
C ASP A 37 8.92 3.97 -15.08
N PHE A 38 8.22 2.99 -14.51
CA PHE A 38 7.64 3.09 -13.16
C PHE A 38 8.68 3.43 -12.08
N LEU A 39 9.85 2.80 -12.10
CA LEU A 39 10.92 3.06 -11.12
C LEU A 39 11.57 4.45 -11.29
N GLY A 40 11.70 4.95 -12.53
CA GLY A 40 12.58 6.07 -12.80
C GLY A 40 14.00 5.77 -12.31
N ASP A 41 14.60 6.71 -11.57
CA ASP A 41 15.95 6.57 -11.00
C ASP A 41 15.99 5.77 -9.67
N LYS A 42 14.86 5.25 -9.21
CA LYS A 42 14.78 4.53 -7.94
C LYS A 42 15.11 3.06 -8.09
N THR A 43 15.55 2.43 -7.02
CA THR A 43 15.75 0.97 -6.95
C THR A 43 14.54 0.24 -6.37
N VAL A 44 13.63 0.97 -5.74
CA VAL A 44 12.36 0.47 -5.20
C VAL A 44 11.30 1.56 -5.24
N LYS A 45 10.08 1.21 -5.61
CA LYS A 45 8.94 2.11 -5.59
C LYS A 45 7.66 1.33 -5.38
N PHE A 46 6.80 1.82 -4.50
CA PHE A 46 5.46 1.32 -4.25
C PHE A 46 4.42 2.40 -4.54
N THR A 47 3.21 1.96 -4.89
CA THR A 47 2.04 2.83 -5.07
C THR A 47 0.77 2.04 -4.73
N PRO A 48 -0.29 2.70 -4.24
CA PRO A 48 -1.58 2.03 -4.04
C PRO A 48 -2.10 1.41 -5.33
N ALA A 49 -2.51 0.15 -5.26
CA ALA A 49 -3.16 -0.58 -6.35
C ALA A 49 -4.66 -0.74 -6.09
N ALA A 50 -5.06 -1.00 -4.85
CA ALA A 50 -6.45 -1.06 -4.43
C ALA A 50 -6.57 -0.68 -2.97
N GLU A 51 -7.61 0.07 -2.62
CA GLU A 51 -7.88 0.50 -1.25
C GLU A 51 -9.38 0.42 -0.96
N ILE A 52 -9.70 0.00 0.27
CA ILE A 52 -11.03 0.07 0.87
C ILE A 52 -10.90 0.71 2.27
N ALA A 53 -12.00 0.88 2.99
CA ALA A 53 -12.04 1.67 4.23
C ALA A 53 -10.98 1.33 5.28
N ASN A 54 -10.55 0.08 5.39
CA ASN A 54 -9.69 -0.40 6.46
C ASN A 54 -8.50 -1.26 6.00
N MET A 55 -8.27 -1.36 4.71
CA MET A 55 -7.12 -2.07 4.16
C MET A 55 -6.80 -1.61 2.73
N GLY A 56 -5.59 -1.87 2.29
CA GLY A 56 -5.16 -1.64 0.92
C GLY A 56 -4.22 -2.74 0.42
N ILE A 57 -3.97 -2.67 -0.87
CA ILE A 57 -2.90 -3.41 -1.54
C ILE A 57 -2.05 -2.39 -2.28
N LEU A 58 -0.75 -2.44 -2.04
CA LEU A 58 0.24 -1.73 -2.84
C LEU A 58 0.76 -2.63 -3.94
N THR A 59 1.05 -2.07 -5.10
CA THR A 59 1.95 -2.71 -6.05
C THR A 59 3.31 -2.03 -6.01
N GLY A 60 4.36 -2.80 -6.16
CA GLY A 60 5.72 -2.27 -6.17
C GLY A 60 6.60 -2.95 -7.20
N GLN A 61 7.59 -2.22 -7.68
CA GLN A 61 8.71 -2.76 -8.43
C GLN A 61 9.97 -2.61 -7.59
N ILE A 62 10.72 -3.70 -7.47
CA ILE A 62 11.95 -3.79 -6.69
C ILE A 62 13.07 -4.24 -7.61
N LYS A 63 14.00 -3.34 -7.91
CA LYS A 63 15.28 -3.71 -8.52
C LYS A 63 16.24 -4.19 -7.42
N LYS A 64 16.29 -3.45 -6.32
CA LYS A 64 17.06 -3.80 -5.13
C LYS A 64 16.52 -3.08 -3.92
N ILE A 65 16.31 -3.82 -2.83
CA ILE A 65 16.08 -3.28 -1.51
C ILE A 65 17.04 -3.95 -0.53
N LYS A 66 17.80 -3.12 0.21
CA LYS A 66 18.77 -3.58 1.19
C LYS A 66 18.10 -4.31 2.35
N LEU A 67 18.89 -5.01 3.15
CA LEU A 67 18.42 -5.69 4.35
C LEU A 67 17.77 -4.70 5.30
N HIS A 68 16.53 -4.99 5.67
CA HIS A 68 15.71 -4.13 6.52
C HIS A 68 14.69 -4.94 7.30
N THR A 69 14.09 -4.28 8.30
CA THR A 69 12.92 -4.75 9.04
C THR A 69 11.78 -3.75 8.94
N HIS A 70 10.56 -4.22 9.18
CA HIS A 70 9.41 -3.39 9.51
C HIS A 70 9.09 -3.58 11.00
N GLU A 71 8.92 -2.48 11.73
CA GLU A 71 8.79 -2.54 13.19
C GLU A 71 7.34 -2.71 13.63
N LEU A 72 6.39 -2.23 12.85
CA LEU A 72 4.99 -2.12 13.24
C LEU A 72 4.09 -3.17 12.56
N GLU A 73 4.39 -3.53 11.31
CA GLU A 73 3.47 -4.28 10.47
C GLU A 73 4.07 -5.59 9.94
N ASP A 74 3.20 -6.61 9.87
CA ASP A 74 3.49 -7.85 9.15
C ASP A 74 3.22 -7.64 7.65
N HIS A 75 4.03 -8.26 6.79
CA HIS A 75 3.86 -8.17 5.35
C HIS A 75 3.49 -9.50 4.73
N ILE A 76 2.55 -9.47 3.80
CA ILE A 76 2.31 -10.53 2.85
C ILE A 76 2.67 -9.98 1.47
N VAL A 77 3.65 -10.61 0.85
CA VAL A 77 4.15 -10.23 -0.47
C VAL A 77 3.77 -11.31 -1.46
N TYR A 78 3.07 -10.94 -2.53
CA TYR A 78 2.77 -11.82 -3.66
C TYR A 78 3.60 -11.39 -4.87
N VAL A 79 4.35 -12.33 -5.45
CA VAL A 79 5.15 -12.06 -6.65
C VAL A 79 4.29 -12.17 -7.89
N VAL A 80 4.14 -11.06 -8.61
CA VAL A 80 3.33 -10.97 -9.84
C VAL A 80 4.14 -11.41 -11.05
N ARG A 81 5.37 -10.90 -11.19
CA ARG A 81 6.29 -11.23 -12.29
C ARG A 81 7.73 -10.92 -11.93
N GLY A 82 8.67 -11.43 -12.74
CA GLY A 82 10.10 -11.32 -12.49
C GLY A 82 10.56 -12.21 -11.35
N ASN A 83 11.87 -12.31 -11.17
CA ASN A 83 12.50 -13.13 -10.14
C ASN A 83 13.44 -12.30 -9.29
N ALA A 84 13.66 -12.73 -8.04
CA ALA A 84 14.61 -12.10 -7.15
C ALA A 84 15.34 -13.11 -6.27
N LYS A 85 16.58 -12.78 -5.88
CA LYS A 85 17.23 -13.36 -4.71
C LYS A 85 16.65 -12.69 -3.48
N ALA A 86 16.06 -13.47 -2.60
CA ALA A 86 15.49 -13.00 -1.35
C ALA A 86 16.31 -13.51 -0.17
N ARG A 87 16.63 -12.63 0.78
CA ARG A 87 17.00 -13.01 2.14
C ARG A 87 15.77 -12.85 3.01
N LEU A 88 15.39 -13.92 3.69
CA LEU A 88 14.19 -14.02 4.52
C LEU A 88 14.60 -14.58 5.91
N GLY A 89 14.89 -13.68 6.86
CA GLY A 89 15.56 -14.05 8.09
C GLY A 89 16.97 -14.55 7.81
N ASP A 90 17.22 -15.80 8.22
CA ASP A 90 18.53 -16.48 8.03
C ASP A 90 18.61 -17.27 6.71
N GLU A 91 17.49 -17.40 5.99
CA GLU A 91 17.44 -18.14 4.74
C GLU A 91 17.68 -17.22 3.53
N GLN A 92 18.32 -17.80 2.50
CA GLN A 92 18.40 -17.21 1.17
C GLN A 92 17.76 -18.16 0.17
N ARG A 93 16.92 -17.59 -0.71
CA ARG A 93 16.27 -18.34 -1.79
C ARG A 93 15.94 -17.47 -2.98
N GLU A 94 15.70 -18.10 -4.10
CA GLU A 94 15.08 -17.43 -5.23
C GLU A 94 13.57 -17.46 -5.08
N VAL A 95 12.92 -16.35 -5.46
CA VAL A 95 11.47 -16.21 -5.48
C VAL A 95 11.04 -15.72 -6.86
N GLY A 96 9.84 -16.13 -7.29
CA GLY A 96 9.33 -15.84 -8.61
C GLY A 96 7.80 -15.81 -8.68
N PRO A 97 7.23 -15.67 -9.88
CA PRO A 97 5.79 -15.49 -10.07
C PRO A 97 4.95 -16.59 -9.40
N GLY A 98 3.95 -16.16 -8.63
CA GLY A 98 3.09 -17.05 -7.86
C GLY A 98 3.54 -17.31 -6.42
N ASP A 99 4.76 -16.94 -6.05
CA ASP A 99 5.20 -17.05 -4.66
C ASP A 99 4.43 -16.09 -3.75
N LEU A 100 4.00 -16.60 -2.61
CA LEU A 100 3.38 -15.86 -1.53
C LEU A 100 4.28 -15.93 -0.31
N ILE A 101 4.77 -14.77 0.13
CA ILE A 101 5.78 -14.65 1.18
C ILE A 101 5.14 -13.94 2.38
N ALA A 102 5.06 -14.63 3.52
CA ALA A 102 4.64 -14.02 4.78
C ALA A 102 5.88 -13.59 5.57
N ILE A 103 5.99 -12.31 5.86
CA ILE A 103 7.13 -11.71 6.56
C ILE A 103 6.61 -11.08 7.85
N PRO A 104 6.81 -11.72 9.00
CA PRO A 104 6.47 -11.13 10.27
C PRO A 104 7.28 -9.85 10.52
N LYS A 105 6.68 -8.89 11.21
CA LYS A 105 7.40 -7.68 11.65
C LYS A 105 8.70 -8.05 12.38
N ARG A 106 9.71 -7.20 12.25
CA ARG A 106 11.05 -7.34 12.82
C ARG A 106 11.89 -8.51 12.25
N VAL A 107 11.36 -9.26 11.28
CA VAL A 107 12.16 -10.26 10.57
C VAL A 107 12.97 -9.57 9.47
N PRO A 108 14.30 -9.65 9.48
CA PRO A 108 15.14 -9.05 8.45
C PRO A 108 14.88 -9.68 7.07
N HIS A 109 14.75 -8.83 6.06
CA HIS A 109 14.57 -9.30 4.69
C HIS A 109 15.12 -8.32 3.66
N SER A 110 15.44 -8.84 2.48
CA SER A 110 15.91 -8.07 1.33
C SER A 110 15.56 -8.78 0.03
N PHE A 111 15.50 -8.02 -1.05
CA PHE A 111 15.28 -8.54 -2.40
C PHE A 111 16.25 -7.91 -3.38
N ASP A 112 16.77 -8.71 -4.30
CA ASP A 112 17.67 -8.30 -5.38
C ASP A 112 17.18 -8.96 -6.67
N GLN A 113 16.68 -8.16 -7.64
CA GLN A 113 16.13 -8.65 -8.89
C GLN A 113 17.15 -9.50 -9.65
N ILE A 114 16.69 -10.60 -10.22
CA ILE A 114 17.46 -11.46 -11.11
C ILE A 114 16.97 -11.28 -12.55
N GLY A 115 17.90 -11.18 -13.49
CA GLY A 115 17.57 -11.02 -14.90
C GLY A 115 17.04 -9.65 -15.26
N SER A 116 16.47 -9.53 -16.46
CA SER A 116 16.03 -8.26 -17.05
C SER A 116 14.55 -7.97 -16.82
N GLU A 117 13.75 -8.99 -16.47
CA GLU A 117 12.33 -8.80 -16.21
C GLU A 117 12.13 -8.08 -14.88
N PRO A 118 11.34 -7.00 -14.85
CA PRO A 118 11.06 -6.29 -13.61
C PRO A 118 10.44 -7.19 -12.54
N PHE A 119 11.02 -7.20 -11.34
CA PHE A 119 10.47 -7.89 -10.18
C PHE A 119 9.34 -7.05 -9.58
N VAL A 120 8.10 -7.49 -9.80
CA VAL A 120 6.87 -6.79 -9.43
C VAL A 120 6.10 -7.59 -8.40
N VAL A 121 5.70 -6.91 -7.34
CA VAL A 121 5.01 -7.53 -6.21
C VAL A 121 3.73 -6.78 -5.84
N LEU A 122 2.83 -7.50 -5.16
CA LEU A 122 1.75 -6.92 -4.36
C LEU A 122 2.08 -7.08 -2.89
N VAL A 123 1.77 -6.05 -2.10
CA VAL A 123 2.00 -6.05 -0.65
C VAL A 123 0.74 -5.53 0.05
N ASN A 124 0.34 -6.16 1.14
CA ASN A 124 -0.75 -5.66 1.97
C ASN A 124 -0.39 -4.30 2.58
N ALA A 125 -1.38 -3.42 2.66
CA ALA A 125 -1.32 -2.17 3.41
C ALA A 125 -2.35 -2.22 4.55
N PRO A 126 -1.96 -1.98 5.81
CA PRO A 126 -2.86 -2.10 6.96
C PRO A 126 -3.93 -1.00 6.99
N SER A 127 -3.72 0.08 6.25
CA SER A 127 -4.66 1.17 6.11
C SER A 127 -4.46 1.91 4.77
N PRO A 128 -5.47 2.61 4.28
CA PRO A 128 -5.32 3.50 3.12
C PRO A 128 -4.21 4.55 3.36
N GLY A 129 -3.42 4.80 2.31
CA GLY A 129 -2.32 5.77 2.36
C GLY A 129 -1.10 5.33 3.17
N TRP A 130 -1.07 4.07 3.65
CA TRP A 130 0.10 3.53 4.32
C TRP A 130 1.29 3.43 3.36
N ASP A 131 2.46 3.83 3.85
CA ASP A 131 3.71 3.82 3.08
C ASP A 131 4.71 2.88 3.77
N PRO A 132 5.07 1.74 3.13
CA PRO A 132 5.98 0.77 3.71
C PRO A 132 7.36 1.35 4.02
N LEU A 133 7.80 2.36 3.27
CA LEU A 133 9.12 2.95 3.46
C LEU A 133 9.22 3.78 4.75
N LYS A 134 8.09 4.24 5.30
CA LYS A 134 8.06 4.96 6.58
C LYS A 134 8.25 4.04 7.79
N ASP A 135 7.88 2.77 7.68
CA ASP A 135 8.08 1.75 8.71
C ASP A 135 9.37 0.93 8.48
N THR A 136 10.17 1.28 7.50
CA THR A 136 11.40 0.57 7.14
C THR A 136 12.57 1.03 7.99
N LYS A 137 13.24 0.05 8.62
CA LYS A 137 14.52 0.24 9.31
C LYS A 137 15.60 -0.56 8.60
N PHE A 138 16.49 0.14 7.91
CA PHE A 138 17.63 -0.48 7.25
C PHE A 138 18.67 -0.95 8.27
N LEU A 139 19.24 -2.13 8.02
CA LEU A 139 20.23 -2.77 8.87
C LEU A 139 21.65 -2.68 8.32
N GLU A 140 21.77 -2.29 7.03
CA GLU A 140 23.05 -2.11 6.31
C GLU A 140 23.01 -0.82 5.45
#